data_71152d22372fc1a6c2add036625400e4
#
_entry.id   71152d22372fc1a6c2add036625400e4
#
_cell.length_a   1.000
_cell.length_b   1.000
_cell.length_c   1.000
_cell.angle_alpha   90.00
_cell.angle_beta   90.00
_cell.angle_gamma   90.00
#
_symmetry.space_group_name_H-M   'P 1'
#
loop_
_entity.id
_entity.type
_entity.pdbx_description
1 polymer ?
#
loop_
_entity_poly.entity_id
_entity_poly.type
_entity_poly.pdbx_seq_one_letter_code
_entity_poly.pdbx_strand_id
1 'polypeptide(L)' 'MSIPEKRSKQFPMRLSDDFRSQLEDEMRKDGDSSLATWIKRVLRKELQSRGIEPKG' A
#
# COMPACT_ATOMS: atom_id res chain seq x y z
N MET A 1 -15.20 -15.44 -20.04
CA MET A 1 -15.00 -15.15 -19.70
C MET A 1 -14.59 -14.52 -19.03
N SER A 2 -14.47 -14.07 -18.86
CA SER A 2 -14.11 -13.63 -18.34
C SER A 2 -13.25 -13.41 -17.57
N ILE A 3 -12.69 -13.41 -17.14
CA ILE A 3 -11.67 -13.34 -16.47
C ILE A 3 -11.36 -12.07 -15.98
N PRO A 4 -12.18 -11.38 -15.48
CA PRO A 4 -12.02 -10.07 -14.96
C PRO A 4 -11.12 -10.03 -13.78
N GLU A 5 -11.01 -11.07 -13.09
CA GLU A 5 -10.21 -11.02 -11.92
C GLU A 5 -8.77 -10.76 -12.26
N LYS A 6 -8.41 -10.97 -13.49
CA LYS A 6 -7.12 -10.66 -13.85
C LYS A 6 -6.86 -9.24 -13.77
N ARG A 7 -7.82 -8.43 -14.06
CA ARG A 7 -7.67 -7.06 -14.03
C ARG A 7 -7.59 -6.58 -12.66
N SER A 8 -8.13 -7.22 -11.73
CA SER A 8 -8.11 -6.71 -10.40
C SER A 8 -6.70 -6.69 -9.85
N LYS A 9 -5.76 -7.30 -10.49
CA LYS A 9 -4.43 -7.21 -10.05
C LYS A 9 -3.83 -5.89 -10.36
N GLN A 10 -4.37 -5.21 -11.35
CA GLN A 10 -3.91 -3.94 -11.70
C GLN A 10 -4.77 -2.97 -11.01
N PHE A 11 -4.35 -2.44 -9.96
CA PHE A 11 -5.17 -1.57 -9.17
C PHE A 11 -4.66 -0.16 -9.31
N PRO A 12 -5.11 0.57 -10.29
CA PRO A 12 -4.60 1.91 -10.55
C PRO A 12 -5.05 2.85 -9.47
N MET A 13 -4.18 3.13 -8.56
CA MET A 13 -4.50 4.02 -7.49
C MET A 13 -3.86 5.36 -7.74
N ARG A 14 -4.66 6.40 -7.77
CA ARG A 14 -4.16 7.73 -7.94
C ARG A 14 -4.15 8.46 -6.65
N LEU A 15 -3.01 9.01 -6.31
CA LEU A 15 -2.88 9.78 -5.08
C LEU A 15 -2.73 11.23 -5.44
N SER A 16 -3.41 12.09 -4.72
CA SER A 16 -3.22 13.51 -4.93
C SER A 16 -1.82 13.86 -4.46
N ASP A 17 -1.29 14.96 -4.95
CA ASP A 17 0.06 15.38 -4.58
C ASP A 17 0.18 15.62 -3.09
N ASP A 18 -0.83 16.20 -2.50
CA ASP A 18 -0.81 16.48 -1.07
C ASP A 18 -0.80 15.19 -0.25
N PHE A 19 -1.62 14.24 -0.64
CA PHE A 19 -1.70 12.98 0.07
C PHE A 19 -0.38 12.22 -0.08
N ARG A 20 0.16 12.22 -1.28
CA ARG A 20 1.41 11.55 -1.52
C ARG A 20 2.53 12.16 -0.69
N SER A 21 2.53 13.48 -0.59
CA SER A 21 3.53 14.17 0.20
C SER A 21 3.42 13.79 1.67
N GLN A 22 2.21 13.64 2.17
CA GLN A 22 2.00 13.21 3.54
C GLN A 22 2.55 11.82 3.76
N LEU A 23 2.31 10.92 2.82
CA LEU A 23 2.79 9.56 2.93
C LEU A 23 4.32 9.51 2.89
N GLU A 24 4.91 10.32 2.04
CA GLU A 24 6.36 10.36 1.96
C GLU A 24 6.98 10.89 3.23
N ASP A 25 6.34 11.83 3.87
CA ASP A 25 6.84 12.34 5.14
C ASP A 25 6.82 11.25 6.20
N GLU A 26 5.74 10.49 6.25
CA GLU A 26 5.65 9.41 7.23
C GLU A 26 6.64 8.30 6.91
N MET A 27 6.83 8.02 5.64
CA MET A 27 7.79 7.04 5.22
C MET A 27 9.19 7.42 5.72
N ARG A 28 9.55 8.67 5.58
CA ARG A 28 10.86 9.15 6.02
C ARG A 28 11.00 9.05 7.53
N LYS A 29 9.94 9.37 8.24
CA LYS A 29 9.96 9.27 9.68
C LYS A 29 10.21 7.83 10.13
N ASP A 30 9.69 6.88 9.36
CA ASP A 30 9.86 5.49 9.69
C ASP A 30 11.18 4.92 9.19
N GLY A 31 11.96 5.73 8.50
CA GLY A 31 13.27 5.29 8.05
C GLY A 31 13.28 4.53 6.75
N ASP A 32 12.18 4.53 6.04
CA ASP A 32 12.13 3.83 4.75
C ASP A 32 12.56 4.75 3.63
N SER A 33 13.14 4.17 2.61
CA SER A 33 13.56 4.96 1.46
C SER A 33 12.68 4.69 0.24
N SER A 34 11.72 3.79 0.35
CA SER A 34 10.85 3.46 -0.77
C SER A 34 9.40 3.56 -0.31
N LEU A 35 8.62 4.35 -1.00
CA LEU A 35 7.22 4.52 -0.66
C LEU A 35 6.46 3.22 -0.83
N ALA A 36 6.77 2.47 -1.87
CA ALA A 36 6.09 1.21 -2.10
C ALA A 36 6.34 0.23 -0.95
N THR A 37 7.56 0.17 -0.48
CA THR A 37 7.90 -0.71 0.63
C THR A 37 7.20 -0.28 1.90
N TRP A 38 7.16 1.02 2.13
CA TRP A 38 6.50 1.55 3.31
C TRP A 38 5.01 1.25 3.28
N ILE A 39 4.38 1.46 2.13
CA ILE A 39 2.95 1.21 1.98
C ILE A 39 2.65 -0.27 2.23
N LYS A 40 3.45 -1.16 1.69
CA LYS A 40 3.24 -2.57 1.91
C LYS A 40 3.34 -2.92 3.38
N ARG A 41 4.29 -2.34 4.07
CA ARG A 41 4.45 -2.62 5.48
C ARG A 41 3.27 -2.12 6.29
N VAL A 42 2.77 -0.94 5.96
CA VAL A 42 1.64 -0.37 6.65
C VAL A 42 0.40 -1.23 6.43
N LEU A 43 0.19 -1.66 5.20
CA LEU A 43 -0.96 -2.49 4.89
C LEU A 43 -0.87 -3.85 5.58
N ARG A 44 0.32 -4.40 5.65
CA ARG A 44 0.52 -5.66 6.35
C ARG A 44 0.17 -5.52 7.81
N LYS A 45 0.60 -4.42 8.41
CA LYS A 45 0.31 -4.16 9.78
C LYS A 45 -1.18 -4.04 10.02
N GLU A 46 -1.86 -3.37 9.11
CA GLU A 46 -3.29 -3.18 9.23
C GLU A 46 -4.01 -4.54 9.18
N LEU A 47 -3.60 -5.40 8.26
CA LEU A 47 -4.21 -6.71 8.16
C LEU A 47 -3.98 -7.52 9.43
N GLN A 48 -2.79 -7.45 9.97
CA GLN A 48 -2.48 -8.18 11.20
C GLN A 48 -3.31 -7.67 12.36
N SER A 49 -3.56 -6.39 12.42
CA SER A 49 -4.37 -5.86 13.49
C SER A 49 -5.82 -6.30 13.36
N ARG A 50 -6.24 -6.75 12.19
CA ARG A 50 -7.57 -7.28 11.97
C ARG A 50 -7.59 -8.80 12.08
N GLY A 51 -6.48 -9.40 12.47
CA GLY A 51 -6.43 -10.84 12.59
C GLY A 51 -6.31 -11.56 11.27
N ILE A 52 -5.88 -10.86 10.23
CA ILE A 52 -5.74 -11.43 8.90
C ILE A 52 -4.27 -11.60 8.59
N GLU A 53 -3.90 -12.77 8.11
CA GLU A 53 -2.52 -13.01 7.78
C GLU A 53 -2.21 -12.46 6.40
N PRO A 54 -1.26 -11.54 6.26
CA PRO A 54 -0.96 -10.95 4.96
C PRO A 54 -0.28 -11.96 4.05
N LYS A 55 -0.63 -11.90 2.80
CA LYS A 55 -0.04 -12.79 1.83
C LYS A 55 0.97 -12.10 0.92
N GLY A 56 1.21 -10.87 1.12
CA GLY A 56 2.11 -10.14 0.26
C GLY A 56 3.28 -9.52 0.93
#